data_5d477aed23f0d1886b8688b8d9201ddf
#
_entry.id   5d477aed23f0d1886b8688b8d9201ddf
#
_cell.length_a   1.000
_cell.length_b   1.000
_cell.length_c   1.000
_cell.angle_alpha   90.00
_cell.angle_beta   90.00
_cell.angle_gamma   90.00
#
_symmetry.space_group_name_H-M   'P 1'
#
loop_
_entity.id
_entity.type
_entity.pdbx_description
1 polymer ?
#
loop_
_entity_poly.entity_id
_entity_poly.type
_entity_poly.pdbx_seq_one_letter_code
_entity_poly.pdbx_strand_id
1 'polypeptide(L)'
;MSTALATLAGKLAERVGMDSVDPLELITTLRQTAFKGDASDAQFIALLIVANQYGLNPWTKEIYAFPDKQNGIVPVVGVDGWSRIINENQQFDGMDFEQDNESCTCRIYRKDRNHPICVTEWMDECRREPFKTREGREITGPWQSHPKRMLRHKAMIQCARLAFGFAGIYDKDEAERIVENTAYTAERQP
;
A
#
# COMPACT_ATOMS: atom_id res chain seq x y z
N MET A 1 -18.68 -11.66 17.47
CA MET A 1 -17.43 -10.97 17.13
C MET A 1 -16.26 -11.89 17.43
N SER A 2 -15.34 -12.09 16.49
CA SER A 2 -14.24 -13.04 16.69
C SER A 2 -13.25 -12.52 17.74
N THR A 3 -12.92 -13.36 18.74
CA THR A 3 -11.90 -13.04 19.76
C THR A 3 -10.54 -12.70 19.13
N ALA A 4 -10.22 -13.32 17.99
CA ALA A 4 -9.00 -13.05 17.24
C ALA A 4 -8.95 -11.63 16.69
N LEU A 5 -10.08 -11.11 16.18
CA LEU A 5 -10.18 -9.75 15.66
C LEU A 5 -9.91 -8.71 16.76
N ALA A 6 -10.53 -8.88 17.92
CA ALA A 6 -10.33 -7.98 19.07
C ALA A 6 -8.88 -8.02 19.57
N THR A 7 -8.27 -9.21 19.65
CA THR A 7 -6.87 -9.36 20.07
C THR A 7 -5.89 -8.69 19.12
N LEU A 8 -6.06 -8.86 17.79
CA LEU A 8 -5.19 -8.25 16.80
C LEU A 8 -5.36 -6.73 16.73
N ALA A 9 -6.61 -6.24 16.86
CA ALA A 9 -6.88 -4.81 16.90
C ALA A 9 -6.26 -4.16 18.15
N GLY A 10 -6.36 -4.80 19.30
CA GLY A 10 -5.74 -4.32 20.54
C GLY A 10 -4.21 -4.25 20.45
N LYS A 11 -3.55 -5.30 19.95
CA LYS A 11 -2.10 -5.30 19.73
C LYS A 11 -1.63 -4.20 18.77
N LEU A 12 -2.40 -3.98 17.70
CA LEU A 12 -2.07 -2.93 16.75
C LEU A 12 -2.29 -1.55 17.37
N ALA A 13 -3.37 -1.35 18.14
CA ALA A 13 -3.67 -0.11 18.82
C ALA A 13 -2.55 0.28 19.81
N GLU A 14 -2.05 -0.66 20.60
CA GLU A 14 -0.89 -0.44 21.47
C GLU A 14 0.34 0.02 20.67
N ARG A 15 0.61 -0.64 19.55
CA ARG A 15 1.77 -0.34 18.71
C ARG A 15 1.71 1.04 18.06
N VAL A 16 0.52 1.54 17.74
CA VAL A 16 0.32 2.85 17.08
C VAL A 16 -0.09 3.95 18.06
N GLY A 17 -0.01 3.69 19.39
CA GLY A 17 -0.28 4.67 20.42
C GLY A 17 -1.75 5.00 20.64
N MET A 18 -2.64 4.03 20.41
CA MET A 18 -4.09 4.13 20.58
C MET A 18 -4.63 3.18 21.66
N ASP A 19 -3.80 2.82 22.60
CA ASP A 19 -4.06 1.86 23.68
C ASP A 19 -5.15 2.31 24.67
N SER A 20 -5.48 3.59 24.72
CA SER A 20 -6.55 4.14 25.56
C SER A 20 -7.95 4.05 24.95
N VAL A 21 -8.10 3.58 23.70
CA VAL A 21 -9.40 3.48 23.01
C VAL A 21 -9.98 2.08 23.19
N ASP A 22 -11.31 2.00 23.42
CA ASP A 22 -11.99 0.72 23.53
C ASP A 22 -11.82 -0.14 22.27
N PRO A 23 -11.42 -1.43 22.39
CA PRO A 23 -11.21 -2.30 21.24
C PRO A 23 -12.43 -2.46 20.33
N LEU A 24 -13.66 -2.35 20.87
CA LEU A 24 -14.89 -2.44 20.08
C LEU A 24 -15.10 -1.19 19.23
N GLU A 25 -14.78 -0.02 19.77
CA GLU A 25 -14.84 1.24 19.02
C GLU A 25 -13.78 1.25 17.89
N LEU A 26 -12.58 0.75 18.19
CA LEU A 26 -11.51 0.59 17.19
C LEU A 26 -11.95 -0.30 16.01
N ILE A 27 -12.57 -1.46 16.31
CA ILE A 27 -13.06 -2.37 15.27
C ILE A 27 -14.20 -1.74 14.46
N THR A 28 -15.14 -1.06 15.13
CA THR A 28 -16.25 -0.39 14.45
C THR A 28 -15.76 0.67 13.49
N THR A 29 -14.82 1.49 13.92
CA THR A 29 -14.20 2.51 13.08
C THR A 29 -13.43 1.89 11.91
N LEU A 30 -12.72 0.80 12.14
CA LEU A 30 -11.97 0.08 11.12
C LEU A 30 -12.87 -0.45 10.00
N ARG A 31 -14.02 -1.03 10.37
CA ARG A 31 -15.01 -1.52 9.39
C ARG A 31 -15.51 -0.42 8.46
N GLN A 32 -15.58 0.81 8.94
CA GLN A 32 -16.05 1.96 8.15
C GLN A 32 -14.95 2.58 7.27
N THR A 33 -13.69 2.41 7.62
CA THR A 33 -12.58 3.20 7.03
C THR A 33 -11.52 2.39 6.32
N ALA A 34 -11.29 1.13 6.73
CA ALA A 34 -10.14 0.34 6.29
C ALA A 34 -10.36 -0.46 5.00
N PHE A 35 -11.59 -0.58 4.54
CA PHE A 35 -11.92 -1.25 3.29
C PHE A 35 -12.68 -0.35 2.33
N LYS A 36 -12.39 -0.51 1.05
CA LYS A 36 -13.20 0.04 -0.03
C LYS A 36 -14.16 -1.05 -0.53
N GLY A 37 -15.28 -1.21 0.17
CA GLY A 37 -16.29 -2.23 -0.08
C GLY A 37 -16.57 -3.08 1.14
N ASP A 38 -17.53 -3.99 1.03
CA ASP A 38 -17.89 -4.92 2.10
C ASP A 38 -16.78 -5.96 2.31
N ALA A 39 -16.41 -6.19 3.57
CA ALA A 39 -15.40 -7.14 3.94
C ALA A 39 -15.87 -8.08 5.06
N SER A 40 -15.50 -9.35 4.95
CA SER A 40 -15.74 -10.37 5.96
C SER A 40 -14.79 -10.21 7.16
N ASP A 41 -15.14 -10.85 8.29
CA ASP A 41 -14.25 -10.90 9.45
C ASP A 41 -12.88 -11.51 9.12
N ALA A 42 -12.84 -12.51 8.25
CA ALA A 42 -11.59 -13.12 7.80
C ALA A 42 -10.70 -12.12 7.03
N GLN A 43 -11.29 -11.29 6.17
CA GLN A 43 -10.59 -10.25 5.45
C GLN A 43 -10.07 -9.14 6.38
N PHE A 44 -10.83 -8.76 7.40
CA PHE A 44 -10.38 -7.84 8.45
C PHE A 44 -9.20 -8.40 9.25
N ILE A 45 -9.27 -9.68 9.63
CA ILE A 45 -8.16 -10.37 10.32
C ILE A 45 -6.92 -10.36 9.43
N ALA A 46 -7.04 -10.67 8.15
CA ALA A 46 -5.92 -10.65 7.20
C ALA A 46 -5.28 -9.24 7.11
N LEU A 47 -6.08 -8.19 7.04
CA LEU A 47 -5.57 -6.81 7.05
C LEU A 47 -4.83 -6.49 8.34
N LEU A 48 -5.38 -6.86 9.51
CA LEU A 48 -4.74 -6.60 10.80
C LEU A 48 -3.43 -7.38 10.96
N ILE A 49 -3.33 -8.58 10.41
CA ILE A 49 -2.08 -9.35 10.38
C ILE A 49 -1.00 -8.57 9.60
N VAL A 50 -1.32 -8.10 8.40
CA VAL A 50 -0.39 -7.32 7.58
C VAL A 50 -0.02 -6.00 8.25
N ALA A 51 -1.01 -5.28 8.78
CA ALA A 51 -0.78 -4.02 9.50
C ALA A 51 0.12 -4.21 10.72
N ASN A 52 -0.08 -5.28 11.51
CA ASN A 52 0.80 -5.63 12.63
C ASN A 52 2.22 -5.99 12.18
N GLN A 53 2.35 -6.72 11.08
CA GLN A 53 3.67 -7.12 10.54
C GLN A 53 4.55 -5.90 10.26
N TYR A 54 3.99 -4.86 9.63
CA TYR A 54 4.71 -3.65 9.24
C TYR A 54 4.55 -2.49 10.22
N GLY A 55 3.71 -2.61 11.24
CA GLY A 55 3.40 -1.53 12.17
C GLY A 55 2.68 -0.35 11.51
N LEU A 56 1.84 -0.61 10.52
CA LEU A 56 1.08 0.39 9.78
C LEU A 56 -0.27 0.67 10.43
N ASN A 57 -0.67 1.93 10.44
CA ASN A 57 -1.90 2.39 11.09
C ASN A 57 -3.07 2.45 10.10
N PRO A 58 -4.07 1.54 10.19
CA PRO A 58 -5.23 1.57 9.31
C PRO A 58 -6.24 2.67 9.66
N TRP A 59 -6.24 3.19 10.89
CA TRP A 59 -7.14 4.28 11.31
C TRP A 59 -6.74 5.62 10.68
N THR A 60 -5.45 5.83 10.44
CA THR A 60 -4.93 7.01 9.74
C THR A 60 -4.76 6.79 8.23
N LYS A 61 -5.21 5.64 7.73
CA LYS A 61 -5.10 5.24 6.32
C LYS A 61 -3.67 5.09 5.79
N GLU A 62 -2.71 4.81 6.67
CA GLU A 62 -1.40 4.37 6.23
C GLU A 62 -1.50 3.04 5.46
N ILE A 63 -2.40 2.17 5.91
CA ILE A 63 -2.78 0.94 5.22
C ILE A 63 -4.31 0.84 5.14
N TYR A 64 -4.81 0.35 4.03
CA TYR A 64 -6.19 -0.06 3.81
C TYR A 64 -6.20 -1.24 2.81
N ALA A 65 -7.36 -1.79 2.47
CA ALA A 65 -7.42 -2.89 1.52
C ALA A 65 -8.62 -2.80 0.59
N PHE A 66 -8.46 -3.40 -0.59
CA PHE A 66 -9.58 -3.83 -1.42
C PHE A 66 -9.91 -5.27 -1.07
N PRO A 67 -11.21 -5.63 -0.90
CA PRO A 67 -11.60 -7.02 -0.80
C PRO A 67 -11.40 -7.70 -2.14
N ASP A 68 -10.81 -8.89 -2.14
CA ASP A 68 -10.71 -9.74 -3.31
C ASP A 68 -11.95 -10.64 -3.42
N LYS A 69 -12.42 -10.90 -4.63
CA LYS A 69 -13.57 -11.77 -4.92
C LYS A 69 -13.37 -13.22 -4.46
N GLN A 70 -12.12 -13.66 -4.29
CA GLN A 70 -11.76 -14.98 -3.78
C GLN A 70 -11.58 -15.03 -2.25
N ASN A 71 -12.22 -14.12 -1.51
CA ASN A 71 -12.10 -13.96 -0.06
C ASN A 71 -10.71 -13.57 0.46
N GLY A 72 -9.82 -13.12 -0.43
CA GLY A 72 -8.55 -12.51 -0.07
C GLY A 72 -8.66 -11.00 0.12
N ILE A 73 -7.51 -10.36 0.25
CA ILE A 73 -7.37 -8.92 0.31
C ILE A 73 -6.21 -8.44 -0.58
N VAL A 74 -6.32 -7.23 -1.07
CA VAL A 74 -5.20 -6.50 -1.71
C VAL A 74 -4.86 -5.31 -0.81
N PRO A 75 -3.85 -5.43 0.08
CA PRO A 75 -3.45 -4.36 0.98
C PRO A 75 -2.77 -3.22 0.22
N VAL A 76 -3.19 -2.00 0.51
CA VAL A 76 -2.63 -0.78 -0.07
C VAL A 76 -1.96 0.04 1.01
N VAL A 77 -0.73 0.45 0.76
CA VAL A 77 0.03 1.34 1.64
C VAL A 77 0.22 2.68 0.94
N GLY A 78 -0.14 3.76 1.62
CA GLY A 78 0.11 5.11 1.14
C GLY A 78 1.60 5.46 1.16
N VAL A 79 1.99 6.49 0.42
CA VAL A 79 3.40 6.93 0.35
C VAL A 79 3.99 7.25 1.72
N ASP A 80 3.20 7.81 2.63
CA ASP A 80 3.65 8.12 3.99
C ASP A 80 3.93 6.84 4.79
N GLY A 81 3.10 5.81 4.63
CA GLY A 81 3.33 4.49 5.22
C GLY A 81 4.59 3.82 4.66
N TRP A 82 4.79 3.86 3.35
CA TRP A 82 6.02 3.38 2.71
C TRP A 82 7.26 4.12 3.23
N SER A 83 7.19 5.45 3.26
CA SER A 83 8.28 6.27 3.79
C SER A 83 8.61 5.90 5.23
N ARG A 84 7.61 5.71 6.08
CA ARG A 84 7.82 5.36 7.48
C ARG A 84 8.48 4.00 7.66
N ILE A 85 7.98 2.93 7.02
CA ILE A 85 8.57 1.59 7.17
C ILE A 85 9.97 1.50 6.58
N ILE A 86 10.28 2.28 5.55
CA ILE A 86 11.64 2.40 5.01
C ILE A 86 12.57 3.05 6.04
N ASN A 87 12.17 4.21 6.58
CA ASN A 87 13.00 4.97 7.52
C ASN A 87 13.16 4.27 8.89
N GLU A 88 12.17 3.49 9.33
CA GLU A 88 12.24 2.72 10.57
C GLU A 88 13.05 1.43 10.44
N ASN A 89 13.41 1.01 9.23
CA ASN A 89 14.21 -0.19 9.03
C ASN A 89 15.62 0.02 9.58
N GLN A 90 16.07 -0.87 10.47
CA GLN A 90 17.37 -0.75 11.14
C GLN A 90 18.57 -0.74 10.19
N GLN A 91 18.42 -1.35 9.01
CA GLN A 91 19.46 -1.41 7.99
C GLN A 91 19.43 -0.25 7.00
N PHE A 92 18.42 0.63 7.07
CA PHE A 92 18.35 1.79 6.19
C PHE A 92 19.48 2.78 6.49
N ASP A 93 20.25 3.14 5.46
CA ASP A 93 21.38 4.07 5.54
C ASP A 93 21.19 5.31 4.64
N GLY A 94 20.08 5.37 3.96
CA GLY A 94 19.72 6.49 3.09
C GLY A 94 19.27 6.06 1.71
N MET A 95 18.77 7.02 0.95
CA MET A 95 18.39 6.83 -0.46
C MET A 95 18.68 8.10 -1.26
N ASP A 96 18.92 7.92 -2.55
CA ASP A 96 19.00 9.00 -3.52
C ASP A 96 18.20 8.65 -4.79
N PHE A 97 17.97 9.69 -5.59
CA PHE A 97 17.21 9.58 -6.84
C PHE A 97 17.95 10.27 -7.97
N GLU A 98 17.92 9.65 -9.14
CA GLU A 98 18.30 10.25 -10.40
C GLU A 98 17.08 10.20 -11.32
N GLN A 99 16.63 11.36 -11.80
CA GLN A 99 15.36 11.48 -12.49
C GLN A 99 15.41 12.47 -13.63
N ASP A 100 14.79 12.08 -14.75
CA ASP A 100 14.52 12.94 -15.90
C ASP A 100 12.99 12.96 -16.23
N ASN A 101 12.65 13.21 -17.50
CA ASN A 101 11.26 13.21 -17.94
C ASN A 101 10.69 11.81 -18.19
N GLU A 102 11.55 10.82 -18.43
CA GLU A 102 11.19 9.48 -18.91
C GLU A 102 11.39 8.42 -17.84
N SER A 103 12.33 8.63 -16.93
CA SER A 103 12.70 7.62 -15.94
C SER A 103 13.02 8.21 -14.57
N CYS A 104 12.97 7.35 -13.55
CA CYS A 104 13.45 7.63 -12.21
C CYS A 104 14.17 6.41 -11.65
N THR A 105 15.43 6.58 -11.30
CA THR A 105 16.23 5.58 -10.60
C THR A 105 16.29 5.92 -9.13
N CYS A 106 15.88 4.98 -8.27
CA CYS A 106 16.08 5.03 -6.83
C CYS A 106 17.24 4.13 -6.44
N ARG A 107 18.11 4.63 -5.55
CA ARG A 107 19.17 3.85 -4.90
C ARG A 107 18.91 3.85 -3.41
N ILE A 108 18.83 2.66 -2.81
CA ILE A 108 18.73 2.50 -1.36
C ILE A 108 20.03 1.89 -0.83
N TYR A 109 20.60 2.56 0.14
CA TYR A 109 21.80 2.15 0.85
C TYR A 109 21.44 1.45 2.15
N ARG A 110 22.15 0.35 2.46
CA ARG A 110 21.98 -0.41 3.69
C ARG A 110 23.27 -0.45 4.48
N LYS A 111 23.16 -0.35 5.81
CA LYS A 111 24.30 -0.41 6.73
C LYS A 111 25.09 -1.70 6.69
N ASP A 112 24.43 -2.81 6.30
CA ASP A 112 25.01 -4.16 6.24
C ASP A 112 25.59 -4.53 4.86
N ARG A 113 25.63 -3.58 3.90
CA ARG A 113 26.09 -3.81 2.52
C ARG A 113 26.90 -2.64 1.98
N ASN A 114 27.84 -2.98 1.09
CA ASN A 114 28.71 -1.96 0.48
C ASN A 114 28.15 -1.40 -0.85
N HIS A 115 27.14 -2.03 -1.42
CA HIS A 115 26.53 -1.63 -2.68
C HIS A 115 25.06 -1.31 -2.50
N PRO A 116 24.55 -0.23 -3.12
CA PRO A 116 23.13 0.10 -3.07
C PRO A 116 22.30 -0.91 -3.88
N ILE A 117 21.06 -1.05 -3.49
CA ILE A 117 20.02 -1.63 -4.34
C ILE A 117 19.51 -0.52 -5.25
N CYS A 118 19.45 -0.76 -6.54
CA CYS A 118 19.03 0.21 -7.55
C CYS A 118 17.83 -0.30 -8.32
N VAL A 119 16.81 0.55 -8.51
CA VAL A 119 15.65 0.28 -9.35
C VAL A 119 15.35 1.49 -10.21
N THR A 120 15.12 1.26 -11.48
CA THR A 120 14.66 2.28 -12.43
C THR A 120 13.21 1.97 -12.83
N GLU A 121 12.36 2.97 -12.74
CA GLU A 121 10.98 2.94 -13.22
C GLU A 121 10.82 3.92 -14.39
N TRP A 122 9.96 3.54 -15.35
CA TRP A 122 9.77 4.25 -16.59
C TRP A 122 8.38 4.89 -16.65
N MET A 123 8.33 6.13 -17.17
CA MET A 123 7.10 6.92 -17.21
C MET A 123 6.00 6.25 -18.04
N ASP A 124 6.36 5.68 -19.18
CA ASP A 124 5.43 5.03 -20.11
C ASP A 124 4.83 3.74 -19.52
N GLU A 125 5.56 3.03 -18.64
CA GLU A 125 5.06 1.83 -17.95
C GLU A 125 4.20 2.17 -16.72
N CYS A 126 4.53 3.25 -16.01
CA CYS A 126 3.92 3.58 -14.73
C CYS A 126 2.70 4.50 -14.83
N ARG A 127 2.69 5.41 -15.79
CA ARG A 127 1.68 6.46 -15.89
C ARG A 127 0.27 5.87 -16.02
N ARG A 128 -0.65 6.42 -15.24
CA ARG A 128 -2.09 6.12 -15.35
C ARG A 128 -2.78 7.18 -16.19
N GLU A 129 -3.66 6.72 -17.09
CA GLU A 129 -4.55 7.62 -17.83
C GLU A 129 -5.61 8.22 -16.88
N PRO A 130 -6.18 9.39 -17.25
CA PRO A 130 -7.29 9.96 -16.50
C PRO A 130 -8.46 8.96 -16.41
N PHE A 131 -9.12 8.94 -15.26
CA PHE A 131 -10.31 8.11 -15.09
C PHE A 131 -11.46 8.70 -15.93
N LYS A 132 -12.12 7.85 -16.73
CA LYS A 132 -13.30 8.23 -17.51
C LYS A 132 -14.55 7.74 -16.81
N THR A 133 -15.47 8.66 -16.50
CA THR A 133 -16.79 8.32 -15.98
C THR A 133 -17.65 7.69 -17.08
N ARG A 134 -18.76 7.01 -16.71
CA ARG A 134 -19.72 6.46 -17.67
C ARG A 134 -20.31 7.52 -18.61
N GLU A 135 -20.31 8.77 -18.19
CA GLU A 135 -20.80 9.93 -18.96
C GLU A 135 -19.70 10.54 -19.86
N GLY A 136 -18.51 9.93 -19.91
CA GLY A 136 -17.39 10.39 -20.73
C GLY A 136 -16.57 11.55 -20.12
N ARG A 137 -16.87 11.97 -18.88
CA ARG A 137 -16.10 13.01 -18.19
C ARG A 137 -14.77 12.46 -17.72
N GLU A 138 -13.68 13.14 -18.04
CA GLU A 138 -12.35 12.82 -17.52
C GLU A 138 -12.14 13.41 -16.13
N ILE A 139 -11.68 12.58 -15.21
CA ILE A 139 -11.22 12.99 -13.88
C ILE A 139 -9.70 12.86 -13.83
N THR A 140 -9.02 13.99 -13.72
CA THR A 140 -7.57 14.05 -13.61
C THR A 140 -7.13 13.74 -12.19
N GLY A 141 -5.96 13.08 -12.05
CA GLY A 141 -5.36 12.72 -10.78
C GLY A 141 -3.90 13.16 -10.67
N PRO A 142 -3.18 12.63 -9.68
CA PRO A 142 -1.77 12.98 -9.46
C PRO A 142 -0.86 12.66 -10.64
N TRP A 143 -1.17 11.64 -11.44
CA TRP A 143 -0.42 11.30 -12.66
C TRP A 143 -0.50 12.37 -13.76
N GLN A 144 -1.55 13.19 -13.76
CA GLN A 144 -1.70 14.31 -14.70
C GLN A 144 -1.06 15.58 -14.15
N SER A 145 -1.26 15.84 -12.85
CA SER A 145 -0.76 17.06 -12.20
C SER A 145 0.73 17.00 -11.81
N HIS A 146 1.21 15.85 -11.35
CA HIS A 146 2.56 15.66 -10.81
C HIS A 146 3.20 14.32 -11.24
N PRO A 147 3.33 14.05 -12.56
CA PRO A 147 3.78 12.74 -13.05
C PRO A 147 5.18 12.37 -12.56
N LYS A 148 6.10 13.32 -12.50
CA LYS A 148 7.47 13.07 -12.01
C LYS A 148 7.52 12.69 -10.52
N ARG A 149 6.65 13.28 -9.69
CA ARG A 149 6.52 12.90 -8.29
C ARG A 149 6.00 11.48 -8.16
N MET A 150 4.97 11.14 -8.93
CA MET A 150 4.39 9.80 -8.93
C MET A 150 5.40 8.74 -9.39
N LEU A 151 6.19 9.04 -10.41
CA LEU A 151 7.25 8.13 -10.88
C LEU A 151 8.32 7.90 -9.80
N ARG A 152 8.71 8.94 -9.07
CA ARG A 152 9.65 8.83 -7.95
C ARG A 152 9.10 7.95 -6.82
N HIS A 153 7.82 8.07 -6.49
CA HIS A 153 7.17 7.18 -5.52
C HIS A 153 7.22 5.72 -5.99
N LYS A 154 7.00 5.45 -7.28
CA LYS A 154 7.12 4.11 -7.85
C LYS A 154 8.53 3.56 -7.70
N ALA A 155 9.53 4.30 -8.10
CA ALA A 155 10.94 3.88 -8.00
C ALA A 155 11.33 3.60 -6.53
N MET A 156 10.91 4.45 -5.59
CA MET A 156 11.15 4.26 -4.16
C MET A 156 10.52 2.96 -3.65
N ILE A 157 9.26 2.71 -3.96
CA ILE A 157 8.52 1.54 -3.49
C ILE A 157 9.13 0.24 -4.04
N GLN A 158 9.41 0.18 -5.33
CA GLN A 158 10.02 -1.00 -5.94
C GLN A 158 11.44 -1.24 -5.42
N CYS A 159 12.22 -0.19 -5.23
CA CYS A 159 13.54 -0.29 -4.64
C CYS A 159 13.49 -0.81 -3.18
N ALA A 160 12.56 -0.30 -2.37
CA ALA A 160 12.38 -0.73 -0.99
C ALA A 160 11.96 -2.21 -0.86
N ARG A 161 11.14 -2.71 -1.78
CA ARG A 161 10.77 -4.13 -1.84
C ARG A 161 11.99 -5.01 -1.99
N LEU A 162 12.89 -4.67 -2.91
CA LEU A 162 14.13 -5.42 -3.13
C LEU A 162 15.13 -5.22 -2.00
N ALA A 163 15.22 -4.01 -1.46
CA ALA A 163 16.18 -3.69 -0.41
C ALA A 163 15.84 -4.38 0.93
N PHE A 164 14.56 -4.47 1.29
CA PHE A 164 14.12 -4.90 2.62
C PHE A 164 13.21 -6.14 2.61
N GLY A 165 12.87 -6.64 1.43
CA GLY A 165 12.00 -7.82 1.31
C GLY A 165 10.53 -7.54 1.68
N PHE A 166 10.05 -6.32 1.49
CA PHE A 166 8.66 -6.00 1.75
C PHE A 166 7.75 -6.71 0.75
N ALA A 167 6.86 -7.54 1.26
CA ALA A 167 5.96 -8.36 0.46
C ALA A 167 4.50 -8.25 0.94
N GLY A 168 3.56 -8.51 0.04
CA GLY A 168 2.13 -8.54 0.37
C GLY A 168 1.50 -7.17 0.62
N ILE A 169 2.19 -6.10 0.31
CA ILE A 169 1.73 -4.71 0.36
C ILE A 169 2.00 -4.02 -0.97
N TYR A 170 1.09 -3.17 -1.41
CA TYR A 170 1.11 -2.55 -2.73
C TYR A 170 0.90 -1.05 -2.63
N ASP A 171 1.33 -0.31 -3.64
CA ASP A 171 0.85 1.04 -3.83
C ASP A 171 -0.56 1.02 -4.45
N LYS A 172 -1.23 2.17 -4.45
CA LYS A 172 -2.61 2.28 -4.93
C LYS A 172 -2.78 1.84 -6.38
N ASP A 173 -1.87 2.25 -7.27
CA ASP A 173 -1.99 1.97 -8.71
C ASP A 173 -1.82 0.48 -9.00
N GLU A 174 -0.89 -0.19 -8.32
CA GLU A 174 -0.70 -1.64 -8.43
C GLU A 174 -1.92 -2.40 -7.90
N ALA A 175 -2.44 -1.99 -6.74
CA ALA A 175 -3.62 -2.61 -6.15
C ALA A 175 -4.85 -2.47 -7.06
N GLU A 176 -5.07 -1.31 -7.64
CA GLU A 176 -6.14 -1.07 -8.61
C GLU A 176 -5.99 -1.97 -9.85
N ARG A 177 -4.78 -2.10 -10.41
CA ARG A 177 -4.51 -2.99 -11.55
C ARG A 177 -4.75 -4.46 -11.20
N ILE A 178 -4.40 -4.90 -10.00
CA ILE A 178 -4.66 -6.28 -9.54
C ILE A 178 -6.17 -6.54 -9.51
N VAL A 179 -6.95 -5.62 -8.92
CA VAL A 179 -8.41 -5.75 -8.81
C VAL A 179 -9.08 -5.70 -10.19
N GLU A 180 -8.66 -4.80 -11.07
CA GLU A 180 -9.14 -4.68 -12.45
C GLU A 180 -8.90 -5.97 -13.24
N ASN A 181 -7.69 -6.53 -13.17
CA ASN A 181 -7.33 -7.77 -13.86
C ASN A 181 -8.12 -8.98 -13.33
N THR A 182 -8.36 -9.06 -12.03
CA THR A 182 -9.16 -10.13 -11.42
C THR A 182 -10.61 -10.05 -11.89
N ALA A 183 -11.18 -8.84 -12.01
CA ALA A 183 -12.52 -8.64 -12.55
C ALA A 183 -12.65 -9.12 -14.01
N TYR A 184 -11.67 -8.76 -14.85
CA TYR A 184 -11.64 -9.15 -16.27
C TYR A 184 -11.51 -10.66 -16.47
N THR A 185 -10.74 -11.35 -15.63
CA THR A 185 -10.58 -12.81 -15.71
C THR A 185 -11.85 -13.54 -15.27
N ALA A 186 -12.58 -13.02 -14.27
CA ALA A 186 -13.83 -13.61 -13.79
C ALA A 186 -14.98 -13.53 -14.82
N GLU A 187 -14.99 -12.50 -15.67
CA GLU A 187 -15.98 -12.34 -16.74
C GLU A 187 -15.74 -13.27 -17.96
N ARG A 188 -14.54 -13.86 -18.06
CA ARG A 188 -14.15 -14.75 -19.18
C ARG A 188 -14.18 -16.24 -18.88
N GLN A 189 -14.50 -16.64 -17.66
CA GLN A 189 -14.71 -18.06 -17.34
C GLN A 189 -16.15 -18.45 -17.75
N PRO A 190 -16.32 -19.48 -18.62
CA PRO A 190 -17.63 -19.92 -19.10
C PRO A 190 -18.46 -20.57 -17.99
#